data_e2b31609c743cc41b05945faf485ec03
#
_entry.id   e2b31609c743cc41b05945faf485ec03
#
_cell.length_a   1.000
_cell.length_b   1.000
_cell.length_c   1.000
_cell.angle_alpha   90.00
_cell.angle_beta   90.00
_cell.angle_gamma   90.00
#
_symmetry.space_group_name_H-M   'P 1'
#
loop_
_entity.id
_entity.type
_entity.pdbx_description
1 polymer ?
#
loop_
_entity_poly.entity_id
_entity_poly.type
_entity_poly.pdbx_seq_one_letter_code
_entity_poly.pdbx_strand_id
1 'polypeptide(L)'
;EIGSQVCQALSVAHGLDIIHRDIKPQNIMVQPDGNVKVMDFGIARAKNSTKEQTSSVLGTAHYISPEQAQGKELTAASDIYSLGIVLYESATGKLPFDGPDAVSVAMKQVQDEPVPPRELNPEIDPSLEAIILKAMSKSPMERFATAKDMRSALNDYLAGRPVALGAGFTGAQTQIMGNVPNIGPMPDGTAVMPAVGGANQHGGSSQNHS
;
A
#
# COMPACT_ATOMS: atom_id res chain seq x y z
N GLU A 1 -11.27 -12.79 3.84
CA GLU A 1 -11.41 -14.03 3.05
C GLU A 1 -11.61 -13.76 1.55
N ILE A 2 -12.55 -12.89 1.15
CA ILE A 2 -12.82 -12.57 -0.27
C ILE A 2 -11.55 -12.20 -1.03
N GLY A 3 -10.76 -11.24 -0.49
CA GLY A 3 -9.50 -10.80 -1.11
C GLY A 3 -8.51 -11.94 -1.35
N SER A 4 -8.38 -12.89 -0.40
CA SER A 4 -7.53 -14.07 -0.56
C SER A 4 -7.98 -14.98 -1.71
N GLN A 5 -9.29 -15.18 -1.87
CA GLN A 5 -9.85 -15.96 -2.97
C GLN A 5 -9.69 -15.25 -4.33
N VAL A 6 -9.88 -13.93 -4.37
CA VAL A 6 -9.59 -13.14 -5.60
C VAL A 6 -8.11 -13.25 -5.97
N CYS A 7 -7.19 -13.14 -5.01
CA CYS A 7 -5.76 -13.35 -5.24
C CYS A 7 -5.46 -14.76 -5.80
N GLN A 8 -6.18 -15.79 -5.34
CA GLN A 8 -6.05 -17.14 -5.88
C GLN A 8 -6.42 -17.17 -7.37
N ALA A 9 -7.55 -16.59 -7.73
CA ALA A 9 -8.00 -16.54 -9.13
C ALA A 9 -7.01 -15.74 -10.00
N LEU A 10 -6.56 -14.58 -9.53
CA LEU A 10 -5.56 -13.76 -10.21
C LEU A 10 -4.23 -14.49 -10.36
N SER A 11 -3.78 -15.23 -9.34
CA SER A 11 -2.53 -16.00 -9.40
C SER A 11 -2.56 -17.04 -10.52
N VAL A 12 -3.70 -17.70 -10.73
CA VAL A 12 -3.88 -18.67 -11.83
C VAL A 12 -3.84 -17.95 -13.18
N ALA A 13 -4.57 -16.86 -13.33
CA ALA A 13 -4.61 -16.08 -14.57
C ALA A 13 -3.23 -15.50 -14.93
N HIS A 14 -2.55 -14.90 -13.97
CA HIS A 14 -1.21 -14.33 -14.16
C HIS A 14 -0.18 -15.39 -14.52
N GLY A 15 -0.31 -16.63 -13.99
CA GLY A 15 0.51 -17.77 -14.39
C GLY A 15 0.32 -18.23 -15.84
N LEU A 16 -0.75 -17.77 -16.47
CA LEU A 16 -1.07 -17.98 -17.89
C LEU A 16 -0.87 -16.72 -18.73
N ASP A 17 -0.16 -15.71 -18.21
CA ASP A 17 0.06 -14.40 -18.83
C ASP A 17 -1.25 -13.64 -19.11
N ILE A 18 -2.31 -13.92 -18.37
CA ILE A 18 -3.60 -13.24 -18.49
C ILE A 18 -3.72 -12.21 -17.38
N ILE A 19 -3.81 -10.93 -17.74
CA ILE A 19 -4.10 -9.82 -16.85
C ILE A 19 -5.58 -9.50 -16.92
N HIS A 20 -6.25 -9.36 -15.77
CA HIS A 20 -7.69 -9.13 -15.72
C HIS A 20 -8.09 -7.75 -16.24
N ARG A 21 -7.39 -6.68 -15.83
CA ARG A 21 -7.53 -5.28 -16.25
C ARG A 21 -8.79 -4.55 -15.79
N ASP A 22 -9.74 -5.21 -15.15
CA ASP A 22 -11.02 -4.61 -14.69
C ASP A 22 -11.49 -5.23 -13.36
N ILE A 23 -10.59 -5.32 -12.38
CA ILE A 23 -10.94 -5.77 -11.02
C ILE A 23 -11.72 -4.66 -10.33
N LYS A 24 -12.97 -4.99 -9.95
CA LYS A 24 -13.91 -4.12 -9.25
C LYS A 24 -15.01 -4.96 -8.61
N PRO A 25 -15.79 -4.44 -7.65
CA PRO A 25 -16.83 -5.21 -6.96
C PRO A 25 -17.82 -5.87 -7.91
N GLN A 26 -18.21 -5.21 -9.01
CA GLN A 26 -19.16 -5.74 -9.99
C GLN A 26 -18.67 -7.01 -10.70
N ASN A 27 -17.35 -7.22 -10.74
CA ASN A 27 -16.71 -8.40 -11.36
C ASN A 27 -16.28 -9.46 -10.33
N ILE A 28 -16.67 -9.29 -9.06
CA ILE A 28 -16.41 -10.24 -7.98
C ILE A 28 -17.73 -10.76 -7.46
N MET A 29 -18.05 -12.01 -7.77
CA MET A 29 -19.27 -12.66 -7.32
C MET A 29 -18.97 -13.53 -6.10
N VAL A 30 -19.67 -13.27 -5.00
CA VAL A 30 -19.66 -14.14 -3.82
C VAL A 30 -20.85 -15.07 -3.89
N GLN A 31 -20.60 -16.37 -3.89
CA GLN A 31 -21.64 -17.40 -3.95
C GLN A 31 -22.20 -17.69 -2.55
N PRO A 32 -23.41 -18.27 -2.45
CA PRO A 32 -24.02 -18.61 -1.15
C PRO A 32 -23.19 -19.56 -0.28
N ASP A 33 -22.32 -20.36 -0.88
CA ASP A 33 -21.40 -21.28 -0.21
C ASP A 33 -20.10 -20.58 0.27
N GLY A 34 -19.97 -19.25 0.06
CA GLY A 34 -18.79 -18.46 0.41
C GLY A 34 -17.66 -18.50 -0.62
N ASN A 35 -17.82 -19.26 -1.72
CA ASN A 35 -16.87 -19.26 -2.81
C ASN A 35 -16.94 -17.97 -3.62
N VAL A 36 -15.77 -17.46 -4.05
CA VAL A 36 -15.65 -16.24 -4.85
C VAL A 36 -15.29 -16.60 -6.30
N LYS A 37 -16.00 -15.98 -7.23
CA LYS A 37 -15.69 -16.04 -8.66
C LYS A 37 -15.35 -14.66 -9.16
N VAL A 38 -14.22 -14.56 -9.89
CA VAL A 38 -13.82 -13.37 -10.63
C VAL A 38 -14.35 -13.52 -12.06
N MET A 39 -15.12 -12.55 -12.50
CA MET A 39 -15.81 -12.56 -13.80
C MET A 39 -15.24 -11.48 -14.71
N ASP A 40 -15.58 -11.58 -16.02
CA ASP A 40 -15.32 -10.56 -17.02
C ASP A 40 -13.84 -10.15 -17.10
N PHE A 41 -12.98 -11.14 -17.35
CA PHE A 41 -11.60 -10.86 -17.74
C PHE A 41 -11.58 -9.90 -18.92
N GLY A 42 -10.89 -8.76 -18.80
CA GLY A 42 -10.92 -7.62 -19.73
C GLY A 42 -10.30 -7.88 -21.11
N ILE A 43 -10.41 -9.11 -21.61
CA ILE A 43 -9.88 -9.54 -22.92
C ILE A 43 -10.52 -8.74 -24.09
N ALA A 44 -11.73 -8.19 -23.87
CA ALA A 44 -12.50 -7.51 -24.92
C ALA A 44 -12.29 -5.97 -24.97
N ARG A 45 -11.50 -5.38 -24.08
CA ARG A 45 -11.28 -3.90 -24.03
C ARG A 45 -10.17 -3.38 -24.96
N ALA A 46 -9.54 -4.25 -25.72
CA ALA A 46 -8.70 -3.83 -26.83
C ALA A 46 -9.59 -3.43 -28.01
N LYS A 47 -9.86 -2.13 -28.16
CA LYS A 47 -10.20 -1.46 -29.41
C LYS A 47 -11.64 -1.10 -29.78
N ASN A 48 -12.70 -1.21 -29.05
CA ASN A 48 -13.94 -0.55 -29.53
C ASN A 48 -14.97 -0.30 -28.41
N SER A 49 -14.88 0.83 -27.72
CA SER A 49 -16.09 1.39 -27.07
C SER A 49 -16.07 2.91 -27.06
N THR A 50 -16.41 3.47 -28.19
CA THR A 50 -16.67 4.91 -28.38
C THR A 50 -18.06 5.35 -27.94
N LYS A 51 -18.82 4.49 -27.25
CA LYS A 51 -20.18 4.86 -26.76
C LYS A 51 -20.64 3.98 -25.59
N GLU A 52 -19.92 3.95 -24.47
CA GLU A 52 -20.52 3.43 -23.24
C GLU A 52 -20.71 4.56 -22.25
N GLN A 53 -21.92 4.59 -21.68
CA GLN A 53 -22.52 5.61 -20.87
C GLN A 53 -21.57 6.17 -19.80
N THR A 54 -21.57 7.49 -19.65
CA THR A 54 -20.71 8.28 -18.75
C THR A 54 -20.62 7.71 -17.32
N SER A 55 -21.68 7.11 -16.80
CA SER A 55 -21.71 6.49 -15.47
C SER A 55 -20.88 5.19 -15.37
N SER A 56 -20.84 4.38 -16.44
CA SER A 56 -20.02 3.16 -16.48
C SER A 56 -18.52 3.50 -16.54
N VAL A 57 -18.15 4.57 -17.24
CA VAL A 57 -16.78 5.04 -17.33
C VAL A 57 -16.30 5.59 -15.97
N LEU A 58 -17.11 6.37 -15.29
CA LEU A 58 -16.82 6.88 -13.96
C LEU A 58 -16.68 5.73 -12.95
N GLY A 59 -17.61 4.79 -12.93
CA GLY A 59 -17.58 3.64 -12.03
C GLY A 59 -16.30 2.80 -12.19
N THR A 60 -15.81 2.67 -13.41
CA THR A 60 -14.55 1.97 -13.68
C THR A 60 -13.32 2.79 -13.25
N ALA A 61 -13.35 4.12 -13.40
CA ALA A 61 -12.23 4.99 -13.05
C ALA A 61 -11.84 4.91 -11.57
N HIS A 62 -12.77 4.56 -10.69
CA HIS A 62 -12.52 4.41 -9.26
C HIS A 62 -11.56 3.27 -8.92
N TYR A 63 -11.39 2.26 -9.80
CA TYR A 63 -10.60 1.06 -9.54
C TYR A 63 -9.39 0.90 -10.47
N ILE A 64 -9.16 1.84 -11.41
CA ILE A 64 -8.01 1.74 -12.31
C ILE A 64 -6.68 2.01 -11.60
N SER A 65 -5.62 1.37 -12.07
CA SER A 65 -4.27 1.64 -11.57
C SER A 65 -3.69 2.94 -12.14
N PRO A 66 -2.67 3.54 -11.49
CA PRO A 66 -1.97 4.72 -12.01
C PRO A 66 -1.43 4.52 -13.43
N GLU A 67 -0.85 3.35 -13.72
CA GLU A 67 -0.35 3.01 -15.06
C GLU A 67 -1.47 2.90 -16.08
N GLN A 68 -2.63 2.38 -15.68
CA GLN A 68 -3.80 2.31 -16.54
C GLN A 68 -4.37 3.70 -16.87
N ALA A 69 -4.44 4.58 -15.86
CA ALA A 69 -4.84 5.99 -16.04
C ALA A 69 -3.91 6.75 -16.99
N GLN A 70 -2.63 6.36 -17.04
CA GLN A 70 -1.61 6.97 -17.89
C GLN A 70 -1.46 6.27 -19.28
N GLY A 71 -2.26 5.25 -19.57
CA GLY A 71 -2.15 4.48 -20.81
C GLY A 71 -0.84 3.70 -20.96
N LYS A 72 -0.17 3.39 -19.83
CA LYS A 72 1.05 2.60 -19.80
C LYS A 72 0.75 1.10 -19.92
N GLU A 73 1.79 0.30 -20.08
CA GLU A 73 1.68 -1.15 -20.08
C GLU A 73 1.11 -1.67 -18.75
N LEU A 74 0.14 -2.57 -18.84
CA LEU A 74 -0.51 -3.20 -17.70
C LEU A 74 0.16 -4.54 -17.40
N THR A 75 0.35 -4.78 -16.11
CA THR A 75 0.96 -6.02 -15.60
C THR A 75 0.10 -6.63 -14.50
N ALA A 76 0.51 -7.76 -13.96
CA ALA A 76 -0.11 -8.36 -12.77
C ALA A 76 -0.23 -7.38 -11.60
N ALA A 77 0.72 -6.44 -11.46
CA ALA A 77 0.69 -5.39 -10.45
C ALA A 77 -0.50 -4.42 -10.61
N SER A 78 -1.04 -4.27 -11.82
CA SER A 78 -2.23 -3.44 -12.08
C SER A 78 -3.48 -4.05 -11.44
N ASP A 79 -3.67 -5.36 -11.55
CA ASP A 79 -4.77 -6.08 -10.89
C ASP A 79 -4.64 -6.06 -9.37
N ILE A 80 -3.40 -6.16 -8.86
CA ILE A 80 -3.10 -6.05 -7.41
C ILE A 80 -3.52 -4.68 -6.87
N TYR A 81 -3.22 -3.60 -7.59
CA TYR A 81 -3.65 -2.24 -7.21
C TYR A 81 -5.17 -2.13 -7.16
N SER A 82 -5.86 -2.57 -8.20
CA SER A 82 -7.33 -2.54 -8.28
C SER A 82 -7.97 -3.35 -7.15
N LEU A 83 -7.41 -4.53 -6.81
CA LEU A 83 -7.84 -5.29 -5.64
C LEU A 83 -7.58 -4.55 -4.33
N GLY A 84 -6.48 -3.82 -4.22
CA GLY A 84 -6.20 -2.93 -3.09
C GLY A 84 -7.31 -1.91 -2.87
N ILE A 85 -7.80 -1.27 -3.95
CA ILE A 85 -8.95 -0.34 -3.89
C ILE A 85 -10.23 -1.04 -3.43
N VAL A 86 -10.52 -2.24 -3.94
CA VAL A 86 -11.70 -3.02 -3.52
C VAL A 86 -11.62 -3.33 -2.02
N LEU A 87 -10.45 -3.72 -1.52
CA LEU A 87 -10.25 -3.99 -0.08
C LEU A 87 -10.35 -2.72 0.75
N TYR A 88 -9.81 -1.60 0.27
CA TYR A 88 -9.95 -0.29 0.92
C TYR A 88 -11.43 0.08 1.10
N GLU A 89 -12.20 0.04 0.01
CA GLU A 89 -13.63 0.33 0.04
C GLU A 89 -14.39 -0.63 0.96
N SER A 90 -14.09 -1.92 0.89
CA SER A 90 -14.73 -2.93 1.74
C SER A 90 -14.45 -2.73 3.23
N ALA A 91 -13.27 -2.23 3.59
CA ALA A 91 -12.87 -2.00 4.98
C ALA A 91 -13.36 -0.67 5.54
N THR A 92 -13.46 0.37 4.70
CA THR A 92 -13.77 1.74 5.12
C THR A 92 -15.21 2.16 4.80
N GLY A 93 -15.87 1.48 3.86
CA GLY A 93 -17.15 1.90 3.29
C GLY A 93 -17.04 3.11 2.35
N LYS A 94 -15.82 3.53 1.97
CA LYS A 94 -15.58 4.70 1.12
C LYS A 94 -14.55 4.38 0.05
N LEU A 95 -14.72 5.02 -1.12
CA LEU A 95 -13.70 5.01 -2.15
C LEU A 95 -12.49 5.84 -1.72
N PRO A 96 -11.25 5.41 -2.01
CA PRO A 96 -10.06 6.20 -1.67
C PRO A 96 -9.95 7.49 -2.49
N PHE A 97 -10.44 7.46 -3.72
CA PHE A 97 -10.45 8.61 -4.64
C PHE A 97 -11.81 8.73 -5.30
N ASP A 98 -12.38 9.92 -5.23
CA ASP A 98 -13.67 10.25 -5.83
C ASP A 98 -13.60 11.65 -6.48
N GLY A 99 -14.48 11.92 -7.42
CA GLY A 99 -14.51 13.19 -8.15
C GLY A 99 -15.72 13.33 -9.06
N PRO A 100 -15.92 14.54 -9.63
CA PRO A 100 -17.09 14.85 -10.45
C PRO A 100 -17.14 14.09 -11.77
N ASP A 101 -15.99 13.59 -12.25
CA ASP A 101 -15.86 12.88 -13.53
C ASP A 101 -14.70 11.88 -13.51
N ALA A 102 -14.67 11.01 -14.51
CA ALA A 102 -13.68 9.94 -14.62
C ALA A 102 -12.23 10.45 -14.77
N VAL A 103 -12.04 11.62 -15.39
CA VAL A 103 -10.70 12.20 -15.57
C VAL A 103 -10.16 12.69 -14.24
N SER A 104 -10.98 13.39 -13.46
CA SER A 104 -10.62 13.86 -12.11
C SER A 104 -10.24 12.69 -11.20
N VAL A 105 -11.01 11.60 -11.23
CA VAL A 105 -10.70 10.38 -10.45
C VAL A 105 -9.41 9.74 -10.94
N ALA A 106 -9.23 9.60 -12.27
CA ALA A 106 -8.02 9.02 -12.85
C ALA A 106 -6.75 9.84 -12.48
N MET A 107 -6.86 11.17 -12.45
CA MET A 107 -5.75 12.03 -12.00
C MET A 107 -5.38 11.77 -10.54
N LYS A 108 -6.36 11.63 -9.67
CA LYS A 108 -6.12 11.29 -8.25
C LYS A 108 -5.47 9.91 -8.09
N GLN A 109 -5.84 8.93 -8.91
CA GLN A 109 -5.16 7.62 -8.92
C GLN A 109 -3.66 7.75 -9.18
N VAL A 110 -3.25 8.75 -9.97
CA VAL A 110 -1.85 8.98 -10.32
C VAL A 110 -1.11 9.81 -9.26
N GLN A 111 -1.76 10.82 -8.68
CA GLN A 111 -1.10 11.90 -7.95
C GLN A 111 -1.36 11.89 -6.45
N ASP A 112 -2.57 11.51 -6.01
CA ASP A 112 -2.97 11.65 -4.62
C ASP A 112 -2.67 10.39 -3.81
N GLU A 113 -2.25 10.56 -2.56
CA GLU A 113 -2.19 9.46 -1.60
C GLU A 113 -3.57 9.22 -0.98
N PRO A 114 -3.95 7.96 -0.73
CA PRO A 114 -5.20 7.66 -0.06
C PRO A 114 -5.14 8.07 1.42
N VAL A 115 -6.28 8.48 1.96
CA VAL A 115 -6.41 8.59 3.42
C VAL A 115 -6.17 7.22 4.04
N PRO A 116 -5.32 7.09 5.07
CA PRO A 116 -5.10 5.80 5.72
C PRO A 116 -6.43 5.17 6.18
N PRO A 117 -6.70 3.89 5.89
CA PRO A 117 -7.96 3.23 6.23
C PRO A 117 -8.38 3.39 7.69
N ARG A 118 -7.43 3.36 8.62
CA ARG A 118 -7.69 3.49 10.07
C ARG A 118 -8.08 4.89 10.52
N GLU A 119 -7.81 5.92 9.73
CA GLU A 119 -8.34 7.27 9.97
C GLU A 119 -9.84 7.34 9.70
N LEU A 120 -10.34 6.52 8.78
CA LEU A 120 -11.78 6.44 8.46
C LEU A 120 -12.51 5.42 9.35
N ASN A 121 -11.84 4.32 9.69
CA ASN A 121 -12.37 3.27 10.55
C ASN A 121 -11.27 2.73 11.48
N PRO A 122 -11.17 3.22 12.73
CA PRO A 122 -10.16 2.81 13.69
C PRO A 122 -10.19 1.32 14.08
N GLU A 123 -11.30 0.62 13.80
CA GLU A 123 -11.46 -0.82 14.06
C GLU A 123 -10.65 -1.70 13.09
N ILE A 124 -10.14 -1.11 11.99
CA ILE A 124 -9.32 -1.85 11.03
C ILE A 124 -8.00 -2.25 11.68
N ASP A 125 -7.67 -3.54 11.58
CA ASP A 125 -6.38 -4.06 12.05
C ASP A 125 -5.21 -3.39 11.30
N PRO A 126 -4.13 -2.98 12.00
CA PRO A 126 -2.95 -2.37 11.38
C PRO A 126 -2.34 -3.23 10.26
N SER A 127 -2.36 -4.55 10.40
CA SER A 127 -1.83 -5.46 9.38
C SER A 127 -2.68 -5.43 8.11
N LEU A 128 -4.00 -5.34 8.23
CA LEU A 128 -4.89 -5.20 7.08
C LEU A 128 -4.68 -3.85 6.38
N GLU A 129 -4.59 -2.76 7.13
CA GLU A 129 -4.26 -1.45 6.58
C GLU A 129 -2.95 -1.48 5.80
N ALA A 130 -1.91 -2.08 6.37
CA ALA A 130 -0.60 -2.18 5.73
C ALA A 130 -0.64 -3.00 4.42
N ILE A 131 -1.42 -4.09 4.38
CA ILE A 131 -1.65 -4.87 3.15
C ILE A 131 -2.33 -4.02 2.09
N ILE A 132 -3.40 -3.31 2.47
CA ILE A 132 -4.17 -2.44 1.55
C ILE A 132 -3.27 -1.36 0.98
N LEU A 133 -2.58 -0.61 1.83
CA LEU A 133 -1.70 0.50 1.40
C LEU A 133 -0.54 0.02 0.53
N LYS A 134 0.05 -1.15 0.85
CA LYS A 134 1.07 -1.75 0.00
C LYS A 134 0.53 -2.10 -1.39
N ALA A 135 -0.63 -2.72 -1.48
CA ALA A 135 -1.26 -3.02 -2.76
C ALA A 135 -1.55 -1.76 -3.58
N MET A 136 -1.89 -0.65 -2.90
CA MET A 136 -2.20 0.65 -3.49
C MET A 136 -0.99 1.57 -3.69
N SER A 137 0.24 1.10 -3.51
CA SER A 137 1.44 1.88 -3.82
C SER A 137 1.42 2.37 -5.27
N LYS A 138 1.81 3.63 -5.50
CA LYS A 138 1.76 4.24 -6.85
C LYS A 138 2.72 3.54 -7.81
N SER A 139 3.93 3.23 -7.34
CA SER A 139 4.91 2.45 -8.08
C SER A 139 4.53 0.96 -8.09
N PRO A 140 4.37 0.33 -9.27
CA PRO A 140 4.12 -1.11 -9.36
C PRO A 140 5.17 -1.96 -8.62
N MET A 141 6.43 -1.50 -8.57
CA MET A 141 7.55 -2.21 -7.94
C MET A 141 7.47 -2.23 -6.40
N GLU A 142 6.71 -1.30 -5.80
CA GLU A 142 6.51 -1.23 -4.36
C GLU A 142 5.33 -2.08 -3.89
N ARG A 143 4.50 -2.54 -4.81
CA ARG A 143 3.36 -3.43 -4.53
C ARG A 143 3.84 -4.85 -4.20
N PHE A 144 2.93 -5.77 -4.00
CA PHE A 144 3.26 -7.19 -3.96
C PHE A 144 3.79 -7.63 -5.33
N ALA A 145 4.86 -8.43 -5.33
CA ALA A 145 5.47 -8.93 -6.57
C ALA A 145 4.49 -9.81 -7.36
N THR A 146 3.70 -10.61 -6.65
CA THR A 146 2.70 -11.49 -7.25
C THR A 146 1.39 -11.47 -6.47
N ALA A 147 0.27 -11.88 -7.10
CA ALA A 147 -1.00 -12.10 -6.42
C ALA A 147 -0.87 -13.19 -5.34
N LYS A 148 0.03 -14.15 -5.53
CA LYS A 148 0.33 -15.20 -4.53
C LYS A 148 0.93 -14.60 -3.26
N ASP A 149 1.84 -13.63 -3.38
CA ASP A 149 2.44 -12.96 -2.22
C ASP A 149 1.40 -12.14 -1.45
N MET A 150 0.54 -11.40 -2.14
CA MET A 150 -0.58 -10.70 -1.52
C MET A 150 -1.53 -11.68 -0.81
N ARG A 151 -1.84 -12.82 -1.45
CA ARG A 151 -2.65 -13.88 -0.83
C ARG A 151 -2.01 -14.41 0.44
N SER A 152 -0.70 -14.66 0.44
CA SER A 152 0.01 -15.12 1.64
C SER A 152 -0.10 -14.12 2.78
N ALA A 153 0.06 -12.82 2.50
CA ALA A 153 -0.10 -11.76 3.50
C ALA A 153 -1.53 -11.72 4.07
N LEU A 154 -2.55 -11.84 3.21
CA LEU A 154 -3.95 -11.89 3.63
C LEU A 154 -4.26 -13.14 4.47
N ASN A 155 -3.69 -14.29 4.12
CA ASN A 155 -3.87 -15.53 4.89
C ASN A 155 -3.15 -15.48 6.24
N ASP A 156 -1.99 -14.84 6.32
CA ASP A 156 -1.28 -14.61 7.59
C ASP A 156 -2.10 -13.70 8.50
N TYR A 157 -2.64 -12.61 7.96
CA TYR A 157 -3.56 -11.73 8.66
C TYR A 157 -4.79 -12.49 9.20
N LEU A 158 -5.48 -13.28 8.35
CA LEU A 158 -6.67 -14.05 8.73
C LEU A 158 -6.37 -15.10 9.80
N ALA A 159 -5.15 -15.63 9.83
CA ALA A 159 -4.70 -16.60 10.83
C ALA A 159 -4.11 -15.96 12.10
N GLY A 160 -4.12 -14.63 12.21
CA GLY A 160 -3.53 -13.90 13.33
C GLY A 160 -2.00 -14.05 13.40
N ARG A 161 -1.34 -14.34 12.28
CA ARG A 161 0.12 -14.44 12.18
C ARG A 161 0.73 -13.10 11.80
N PRO A 162 2.01 -12.86 12.14
CA PRO A 162 2.74 -11.68 11.67
C PRO A 162 2.74 -11.62 10.13
N VAL A 163 2.40 -10.45 9.58
CA VAL A 163 2.36 -10.23 8.14
C VAL A 163 3.71 -9.71 7.66
N ALA A 164 4.35 -10.46 6.77
CA ALA A 164 5.60 -10.05 6.12
C ALA A 164 5.29 -9.21 4.86
N LEU A 165 5.58 -7.91 4.90
CA LEU A 165 5.35 -6.99 3.78
C LEU A 165 6.59 -6.76 2.90
N GLY A 166 7.70 -7.43 3.20
CA GLY A 166 9.00 -7.26 2.51
C GLY A 166 9.80 -6.07 3.06
N ALA A 167 11.13 -6.11 2.85
CA ALA A 167 12.03 -5.04 3.28
C ALA A 167 11.75 -3.79 2.44
N GLY A 168 11.43 -2.67 3.10
CA GLY A 168 11.24 -1.35 2.49
C GLY A 168 9.85 -0.76 2.58
N PHE A 169 8.82 -1.52 2.99
CA PHE A 169 7.51 -0.95 3.25
C PHE A 169 7.44 -0.46 4.70
N THR A 170 7.76 0.78 4.93
CA THR A 170 7.42 1.50 6.16
C THR A 170 6.03 2.11 5.98
N GLY A 171 5.00 1.29 6.14
CA GLY A 171 3.67 1.80 6.45
C GLY A 171 3.81 2.69 7.69
N ALA A 172 3.13 3.84 7.70
CA ALA A 172 3.21 4.85 8.76
C ALA A 172 3.39 4.18 10.13
N GLN A 173 4.48 4.55 10.82
CA GLN A 173 4.99 3.91 12.02
C GLN A 173 3.89 3.63 13.05
N THR A 174 3.42 2.41 13.11
CA THR A 174 2.78 1.91 14.31
C THR A 174 3.91 1.32 15.16
N GLN A 175 4.46 2.14 16.05
CA GLN A 175 5.33 1.65 17.12
C GLN A 175 4.47 0.76 18.03
N ILE A 176 4.59 -0.54 17.83
CA ILE A 176 4.21 -1.48 18.88
C ILE A 176 5.30 -1.38 19.94
N MET A 177 5.04 -0.57 21.00
CA MET A 177 5.77 -0.68 22.24
C MET A 177 5.49 -2.07 22.84
N GLY A 178 6.41 -2.96 22.65
CA GLY A 178 6.34 -4.29 23.24
C GLY A 178 7.69 -4.97 23.23
N ASN A 179 8.69 -4.39 23.87
CA ASN A 179 9.72 -5.09 24.60
C ASN A 179 10.56 -4.08 25.38
N VAL A 180 10.28 -3.95 26.66
CA VAL A 180 11.17 -3.27 27.60
C VAL A 180 12.28 -4.28 27.93
N PRO A 181 13.55 -4.04 27.54
CA PRO A 181 14.62 -4.86 28.08
C PRO A 181 14.76 -4.55 29.56
N ASN A 182 14.67 -5.57 30.38
CA ASN A 182 14.95 -5.57 31.80
C ASN A 182 16.36 -5.02 32.06
N ILE A 183 16.44 -3.77 32.51
CA ILE A 183 17.69 -3.17 32.99
C ILE A 183 17.85 -3.63 34.44
N GLY A 184 18.69 -4.64 34.64
CA GLY A 184 19.15 -5.03 35.97
C GLY A 184 19.90 -3.89 36.67
N PRO A 185 20.01 -3.91 38.01
CA PRO A 185 20.53 -2.82 38.80
C PRO A 185 22.02 -2.54 38.48
N MET A 186 22.33 -1.26 38.27
CA MET A 186 23.70 -0.76 38.14
C MET A 186 24.43 -0.87 39.48
N PRO A 187 25.70 -1.28 39.53
CA PRO A 187 26.53 -1.13 40.71
C PRO A 187 27.02 0.29 40.88
N ASP A 188 26.96 0.78 42.12
CA ASP A 188 27.57 2.01 42.58
C ASP A 188 29.09 2.04 42.28
N GLY A 189 29.53 3.06 41.62
CA GLY A 189 30.94 3.30 41.32
C GLY A 189 31.25 4.78 41.31
N THR A 190 31.65 5.28 42.46
CA THR A 190 32.25 6.58 42.70
C THR A 190 33.50 6.76 41.82
N ALA A 191 33.52 7.75 40.93
CA ALA A 191 34.75 8.16 40.25
C ALA A 191 34.93 9.68 40.35
N VAL A 192 36.01 10.01 40.99
CA VAL A 192 36.57 11.31 41.34
C VAL A 192 36.95 12.06 40.06
N MET A 193 36.66 13.36 39.98
CA MET A 193 37.19 14.28 39.01
C MET A 193 38.62 14.68 39.37
N PRO A 194 39.56 14.79 38.40
CA PRO A 194 40.73 15.64 38.56
C PRO A 194 40.50 17.00 37.91
N ALA A 195 40.74 18.04 38.67
CA ALA A 195 40.91 19.44 38.24
C ALA A 195 42.22 19.59 37.48
N VAL A 196 42.21 20.33 36.38
CA VAL A 196 43.43 20.87 35.78
C VAL A 196 43.25 22.35 35.56
N GLY A 197 44.14 23.05 36.24
CA GLY A 197 44.33 24.45 36.16
C GLY A 197 44.99 24.93 34.88
N GLY A 198 44.94 26.24 34.76
CA GLY A 198 45.21 27.16 33.74
C GLY A 198 46.64 27.38 33.32
N ALA A 199 46.76 28.28 32.45
CA ALA A 199 47.76 29.33 32.14
C ALA A 199 47.85 29.47 30.63
N ASN A 200 47.42 30.53 30.09
CA ASN A 200 48.01 31.87 29.97
C ASN A 200 49.07 31.98 28.88
N GLN A 201 48.86 32.98 28.08
CA GLN A 201 49.73 33.97 27.47
C GLN A 201 50.04 33.96 25.96
N HIS A 202 49.67 35.10 25.41
CA HIS A 202 50.43 36.05 24.55
C HIS A 202 50.83 35.55 23.16
N GLY A 203 50.57 36.28 22.18
CA GLY A 203 50.83 37.64 21.69
C GLY A 203 50.91 37.51 20.20
N GLY A 204 50.46 38.41 19.49
CA GLY A 204 51.04 39.60 19.04
C GLY A 204 50.99 39.71 17.54
N SER A 205 50.35 40.78 17.11
CA SER A 205 50.75 41.71 16.06
C SER A 205 51.01 41.27 14.62
N SER A 206 50.30 41.90 13.78
CA SER A 206 50.68 42.93 12.80
C SER A 206 50.76 42.57 11.32
N GLN A 207 49.98 43.37 10.60
CA GLN A 207 50.29 44.06 9.36
C GLN A 207 50.52 43.23 8.09
N ASN A 208 49.93 43.54 7.06
CA ASN A 208 49.69 44.67 6.18
C ASN A 208 49.98 44.25 4.72
N HIS A 209 49.27 44.87 3.80
CA HIS A 209 49.60 45.16 2.38
C HIS A 209 49.54 44.01 1.37
N SER A 210 48.72 44.04 0.42
CA SER A 210 48.51 44.91 -0.78
C SER A 210 47.24 44.42 -1.48
#